data_4a90f31739c02d29622d7c452d7e2b21
#
_entry.id   4a90f31739c02d29622d7c452d7e2b21
#
_cell.length_a   1.000
_cell.length_b   1.000
_cell.length_c   1.000
_cell.angle_alpha   90.00
_cell.angle_beta   90.00
_cell.angle_gamma   90.00
#
_symmetry.space_group_name_H-M   'P 1'
#
loop_
_entity.id
_entity.type
_entity.pdbx_description
1 polymer ?
#
loop_
_entity_poly.entity_id
_entity_poly.type
_entity_poly.pdbx_seq_one_letter_code
_entity_poly.pdbx_strand_id
1 'polypeptide(L)'
;MNKIYGYWRCSTDQQDQERQIRSLTDTGCEKIFGDFITGTSNYGDRKELSALLDEIEEGCLLILDELSRLGRTMVTTLVEVNKLLEKGVKIKTLDGRLDTTTMPKEIISLIVGVMGYAAVM
;
A
#
# COMPACT_ATOMS: atom_id res chain seq x y z
N MET A 1 -0.24 12.02 15.99
CA MET A 1 -1.41 12.23 15.11
C MET A 1 -1.33 11.28 13.93
N ASN A 2 -2.47 10.70 13.59
CA ASN A 2 -2.54 9.69 12.54
C ASN A 2 -2.72 10.37 11.19
N LYS A 3 -1.73 10.28 10.34
CA LYS A 3 -1.79 10.86 9.00
C LYS A 3 -2.40 9.87 8.03
N ILE A 4 -2.95 10.40 6.94
CA ILE A 4 -3.48 9.62 5.84
C ILE A 4 -2.52 9.77 4.67
N TYR A 5 -1.94 8.65 4.27
CA TYR A 5 -0.99 8.58 3.17
C TYR A 5 -1.65 7.90 1.96
N GLY A 6 -1.23 8.30 0.79
CA GLY A 6 -1.62 7.63 -0.44
C GLY A 6 -0.39 7.16 -1.20
N TYR A 7 -0.54 6.08 -1.95
CA TYR A 7 0.51 5.60 -2.83
C TYR A 7 -0.09 5.17 -4.16
N TRP A 8 0.52 5.62 -5.25
CA TRP A 8 0.15 5.20 -6.60
C TRP A 8 1.35 4.57 -7.28
N ARG A 9 1.06 3.69 -8.21
CA ARG A 9 2.08 3.10 -9.06
C ARG A 9 1.48 2.89 -10.45
N CYS A 10 2.19 3.31 -11.47
CA CYS A 10 1.78 3.07 -12.84
C CYS A 10 3.00 2.95 -13.74
N SER A 11 2.77 2.50 -14.96
CA SER A 11 3.77 2.59 -16.01
C SER A 11 3.84 4.05 -16.48
N THR A 12 4.37 4.30 -17.66
CA THR A 12 4.52 5.68 -18.15
C THR A 12 3.20 6.31 -18.61
N ASP A 13 2.06 5.67 -18.38
CA ASP A 13 0.75 6.21 -18.78
C ASP A 13 0.36 7.36 -17.86
N GLN A 14 0.42 8.57 -18.39
CA GLN A 14 0.09 9.77 -17.62
C GLN A 14 -1.37 9.84 -17.22
N GLN A 15 -2.27 9.31 -18.03
CA GLN A 15 -3.70 9.30 -17.68
C GLN A 15 -3.97 8.42 -16.46
N ASP A 16 -3.30 7.29 -16.36
CA ASP A 16 -3.44 6.40 -15.20
C ASP A 16 -2.87 7.07 -13.95
N GLN A 17 -1.74 7.75 -14.08
CA GLN A 17 -1.17 8.51 -12.98
C GLN A 17 -2.15 9.56 -12.46
N GLU A 18 -2.70 10.36 -13.34
CA GLU A 18 -3.64 11.43 -12.97
C GLU A 18 -4.89 10.87 -12.30
N ARG A 19 -5.40 9.75 -12.83
CA ARG A 19 -6.58 9.10 -12.26
C ARG A 19 -6.32 8.63 -10.83
N GLN A 20 -5.18 8.00 -10.59
CA GLN A 20 -4.84 7.51 -9.25
C GLN A 20 -4.65 8.67 -8.29
N ILE A 21 -3.91 9.71 -8.69
CA ILE A 21 -3.67 10.87 -7.84
C ILE A 21 -4.99 11.55 -7.48
N ARG A 22 -5.89 11.70 -8.44
CA ARG A 22 -7.20 12.31 -8.19
C ARG A 22 -8.01 11.50 -7.18
N SER A 23 -8.04 10.18 -7.38
CA SER A 23 -8.78 9.28 -6.48
C SER A 23 -8.23 9.36 -5.06
N LEU A 24 -6.90 9.38 -4.91
CA LEU A 24 -6.27 9.46 -3.61
C LEU A 24 -6.50 10.83 -2.96
N THR A 25 -6.41 11.90 -3.74
CA THR A 25 -6.66 13.25 -3.24
C THR A 25 -8.08 13.38 -2.71
N ASP A 26 -9.04 12.81 -3.44
CA ASP A 26 -10.46 12.88 -3.05
C ASP A 26 -10.75 12.16 -1.74
N THR A 27 -9.89 11.24 -1.31
CA THR A 27 -10.07 10.55 -0.03
C THR A 27 -9.44 11.29 1.15
N GLY A 28 -8.85 12.44 0.92
CA GLY A 28 -8.26 13.24 1.98
C GLY A 28 -6.84 12.88 2.35
N CYS A 29 -6.09 12.25 1.46
CA CYS A 29 -4.68 11.95 1.71
C CYS A 29 -3.90 13.22 1.96
N GLU A 30 -3.14 13.25 3.05
CA GLU A 30 -2.32 14.39 3.43
C GLU A 30 -0.98 14.39 2.70
N LYS A 31 -0.50 13.20 2.34
CA LYS A 31 0.76 13.05 1.63
C LYS A 31 0.65 11.88 0.67
N ILE A 32 1.04 12.09 -0.58
CA ILE A 32 0.92 11.08 -1.63
C ILE A 32 2.29 10.80 -2.21
N PHE A 33 2.66 9.53 -2.24
CA PHE A 33 3.88 9.04 -2.87
C PHE A 33 3.50 8.28 -4.14
N GLY A 34 4.40 8.21 -5.08
CA GLY A 34 4.12 7.44 -6.29
C GLY A 34 5.36 7.11 -7.09
N ASP A 35 5.31 5.99 -7.78
CA ASP A 35 6.40 5.50 -8.62
C ASP A 35 5.94 5.21 -10.04
N PHE A 36 6.79 5.55 -11.00
CA PHE A 36 6.65 5.06 -12.36
C PHE A 36 7.49 3.79 -12.50
N ILE A 37 6.86 2.72 -12.96
CA ILE A 37 7.52 1.43 -13.14
C ILE A 37 7.48 1.10 -14.63
N THR A 38 8.65 0.97 -15.26
CA THR A 38 8.72 0.51 -16.64
C THR A 38 8.87 -1.01 -16.66
N GLY A 39 8.71 -1.61 -17.83
CA GLY A 39 8.82 -3.05 -17.97
C GLY A 39 10.23 -3.58 -17.64
N THR A 40 11.24 -2.72 -17.66
CA THR A 40 12.61 -3.08 -17.34
C THR A 40 13.01 -2.73 -15.92
N SER A 41 12.14 -2.07 -15.17
CA SER A 41 12.44 -1.67 -13.79
C SER A 41 12.46 -2.87 -12.87
N ASN A 42 13.43 -2.90 -11.98
CA ASN A 42 13.49 -3.88 -10.91
C ASN A 42 12.56 -3.44 -9.77
N TYR A 43 12.13 -4.41 -8.97
CA TYR A 43 11.31 -4.14 -7.81
C TYR A 43 11.99 -3.15 -6.85
N GLY A 44 13.32 -3.23 -6.74
CA GLY A 44 14.10 -2.36 -5.88
C GLY A 44 14.18 -0.90 -6.33
N ASP A 45 13.73 -0.59 -7.55
CA ASP A 45 13.77 0.78 -8.06
C ASP A 45 12.57 1.62 -7.62
N ARG A 46 11.75 1.11 -6.74
CA ARG A 46 10.57 1.80 -6.22
C ARG A 46 10.96 2.71 -5.06
N LYS A 47 11.62 3.80 -5.38
CA LYS A 47 12.20 4.73 -4.40
C LYS A 47 11.15 5.41 -3.53
N GLU A 48 10.02 5.79 -4.16
CA GLU A 48 8.97 6.48 -3.42
C GLU A 48 8.26 5.56 -2.46
N LEU A 49 8.05 4.29 -2.82
CA LEU A 49 7.48 3.33 -1.89
C LEU A 49 8.42 3.11 -0.70
N SER A 50 9.72 3.01 -0.94
CA SER A 50 10.71 2.87 0.14
C SER A 50 10.66 4.07 1.08
N ALA A 51 10.58 5.28 0.53
CA ALA A 51 10.48 6.50 1.34
C ALA A 51 9.20 6.51 2.17
N LEU A 52 8.09 6.09 1.58
CA LEU A 52 6.81 5.99 2.30
C LEU A 52 6.91 5.00 3.45
N LEU A 53 7.47 3.82 3.21
CA LEU A 53 7.60 2.78 4.24
C LEU A 53 8.50 3.22 5.39
N ASP A 54 9.52 4.04 5.11
CA ASP A 54 10.40 4.58 6.14
C ASP A 54 9.71 5.68 6.96
N GLU A 55 8.82 6.44 6.33
CA GLU A 55 8.17 7.57 6.98
C GLU A 55 6.91 7.20 7.76
N ILE A 56 6.13 6.25 7.24
CA ILE A 56 4.81 5.94 7.80
C ILE A 56 4.95 5.28 9.18
N GLU A 57 4.12 5.69 10.12
CA GLU A 57 4.20 5.25 11.51
C GLU A 57 2.95 4.52 11.95
N GLU A 58 3.04 3.87 13.12
CA GLU A 58 1.91 3.20 13.74
C GLU A 58 0.73 4.15 13.85
N GLY A 59 -0.45 3.64 13.52
CA GLY A 59 -1.70 4.40 13.59
C GLY A 59 -2.03 5.18 12.33
N CYS A 60 -1.09 5.31 11.40
CA CYS A 60 -1.36 5.97 10.13
C CYS A 60 -2.20 5.08 9.21
N LEU A 61 -2.84 5.71 8.23
CA LEU A 61 -3.64 5.01 7.22
C LEU A 61 -2.96 5.15 5.87
N LEU A 62 -2.79 4.03 5.17
CA LEU A 62 -2.32 4.02 3.79
C LEU A 62 -3.48 3.67 2.87
N ILE A 63 -3.73 4.51 1.88
CA ILE A 63 -4.79 4.29 0.89
C ILE A 63 -4.16 4.01 -0.47
N LEU A 64 -4.68 2.98 -1.14
CA LEU A 64 -4.28 2.55 -2.47
C LEU A 64 -5.53 2.39 -3.32
N ASP A 65 -5.43 2.53 -4.64
CA ASP A 65 -6.58 2.17 -5.47
C ASP A 65 -6.80 0.65 -5.47
N GLU A 66 -5.73 -0.13 -5.48
CA GLU A 66 -5.80 -1.59 -5.32
C GLU A 66 -4.48 -2.13 -4.74
N LEU A 67 -4.52 -3.32 -4.16
CA LEU A 67 -3.36 -3.91 -3.48
C LEU A 67 -2.17 -4.17 -4.41
N SER A 68 -2.42 -4.41 -5.68
CA SER A 68 -1.36 -4.71 -6.65
C SER A 68 -0.34 -3.57 -6.78
N ARG A 69 -0.65 -2.38 -6.25
CA ARG A 69 0.30 -1.27 -6.26
C ARG A 69 1.50 -1.53 -5.34
N LEU A 70 1.35 -2.38 -4.34
CA LEU A 70 2.41 -2.65 -3.36
C LEU A 70 3.42 -3.68 -3.84
N GLY A 71 3.06 -4.55 -4.77
CA GLY A 71 3.98 -5.56 -5.25
C GLY A 71 3.65 -6.02 -6.66
N ARG A 72 4.65 -6.58 -7.35
CA ARG A 72 4.47 -7.06 -8.72
C ARG A 72 3.85 -8.46 -8.77
N THR A 73 4.03 -9.22 -7.72
CA THR A 73 3.50 -10.58 -7.59
C THR A 73 2.66 -10.67 -6.33
N MET A 74 1.88 -11.75 -6.23
CA MET A 74 1.11 -12.01 -5.01
C MET A 74 2.03 -12.07 -3.79
N VAL A 75 3.15 -12.78 -3.90
CA VAL A 75 4.07 -12.94 -2.76
C VAL A 75 4.65 -11.60 -2.32
N THR A 76 5.15 -10.80 -3.26
CA THR A 76 5.73 -9.50 -2.91
C THR A 76 4.67 -8.55 -2.34
N THR A 77 3.44 -8.61 -2.85
CA THR A 77 2.34 -7.83 -2.29
C THR A 77 2.05 -8.23 -0.85
N LEU A 78 1.97 -9.52 -0.58
CA LEU A 78 1.72 -10.03 0.77
C LEU A 78 2.83 -9.64 1.75
N VAL A 79 4.08 -9.67 1.31
CA VAL A 79 5.21 -9.24 2.13
C VAL A 79 5.05 -7.79 2.55
N GLU A 80 4.72 -6.90 1.61
CA GLU A 80 4.57 -5.48 1.91
C GLU A 80 3.36 -5.21 2.80
N VAL A 81 2.24 -5.88 2.55
CA VAL A 81 1.04 -5.75 3.39
C VAL A 81 1.37 -6.20 4.81
N ASN A 82 2.04 -7.34 4.96
CA ASN A 82 2.37 -7.86 6.27
C ASN A 82 3.28 -6.90 7.05
N LYS A 83 4.29 -6.32 6.40
CA LYS A 83 5.16 -5.34 7.04
C LYS A 83 4.39 -4.15 7.57
N LEU A 84 3.44 -3.64 6.78
CA LEU A 84 2.62 -2.50 7.18
C LEU A 84 1.71 -2.85 8.35
N LEU A 85 1.04 -3.99 8.30
CA LEU A 85 0.15 -4.40 9.36
C LEU A 85 0.91 -4.68 10.67
N GLU A 86 2.09 -5.29 10.60
CA GLU A 86 2.94 -5.52 11.77
C GLU A 86 3.40 -4.20 12.40
N LYS A 87 3.62 -3.19 11.57
CA LYS A 87 4.02 -1.86 12.05
C LYS A 87 2.85 -1.11 12.70
N GLY A 88 1.64 -1.62 12.57
CA GLY A 88 0.44 -0.96 13.11
C GLY A 88 -0.17 0.05 12.16
N VAL A 89 0.18 -0.01 10.88
CA VAL A 89 -0.40 0.85 9.85
C VAL A 89 -1.71 0.23 9.37
N LYS A 90 -2.72 1.07 9.18
CA LYS A 90 -4.00 0.63 8.62
C LYS A 90 -3.96 0.78 7.11
N ILE A 91 -4.62 -0.12 6.40
CA ILE A 91 -4.62 -0.16 4.94
C ILE A 91 -6.05 -0.16 4.43
N LYS A 92 -6.30 0.66 3.40
CA LYS A 92 -7.60 0.70 2.73
C LYS A 92 -7.38 0.76 1.24
N THR A 93 -8.10 -0.09 0.49
CA THR A 93 -8.08 -0.03 -0.97
C THR A 93 -9.40 0.52 -1.49
N LEU A 94 -9.32 1.33 -2.53
CA LEU A 94 -10.51 1.99 -3.08
C LEU A 94 -11.38 1.04 -3.88
N ASP A 95 -10.85 -0.11 -4.29
CA ASP A 95 -11.64 -1.16 -4.95
C ASP A 95 -12.47 -1.97 -3.94
N GLY A 96 -12.36 -1.67 -2.66
CA GLY A 96 -13.18 -2.29 -1.61
C GLY A 96 -12.71 -3.66 -1.15
N ARG A 97 -11.59 -4.17 -1.66
CA ARG A 97 -11.13 -5.52 -1.33
C ARG A 97 -10.48 -5.62 0.04
N LEU A 98 -9.89 -4.54 0.53
CA LEU A 98 -9.28 -4.53 1.85
C LEU A 98 -9.54 -3.20 2.53
N ASP A 99 -9.98 -3.27 3.79
CA ASP A 99 -10.15 -2.09 4.63
C ASP A 99 -9.95 -2.51 6.08
N THR A 100 -8.72 -2.38 6.57
CA THR A 100 -8.39 -2.80 7.93
C THR A 100 -8.91 -1.81 8.97
N THR A 101 -9.39 -0.64 8.56
CA THR A 101 -9.98 0.33 9.51
C THR A 101 -11.29 -0.17 10.11
N THR A 102 -12.00 -1.06 9.39
CA THR A 102 -13.29 -1.60 9.82
C THR A 102 -13.19 -3.03 10.33
N MET A 103 -12.01 -3.63 10.29
CA MET A 103 -11.84 -5.03 10.68
C MET A 103 -11.56 -5.16 12.17
N PRO A 104 -12.16 -6.18 12.83
CA PRO A 104 -11.82 -6.47 14.22
C PRO A 104 -10.33 -6.81 14.38
N LYS A 105 -9.77 -6.46 15.52
CA LYS A 105 -8.35 -6.69 15.80
C LYS A 105 -7.96 -8.17 15.65
N GLU A 106 -8.85 -9.06 16.04
CA GLU A 106 -8.63 -10.51 15.96
C GLU A 106 -8.49 -10.95 14.51
N ILE A 107 -9.27 -10.37 13.60
CA ILE A 107 -9.21 -10.69 12.17
C ILE A 107 -7.89 -10.17 11.59
N ILE A 108 -7.49 -8.96 11.96
CA ILE A 108 -6.21 -8.40 11.49
C ILE A 108 -5.05 -9.28 11.95
N SER A 109 -5.06 -9.72 13.21
CA SER A 109 -4.03 -10.61 13.74
C SER A 109 -3.97 -11.93 12.98
N LEU A 110 -5.13 -12.49 12.63
CA LEU A 110 -5.20 -13.71 11.84
C LEU A 110 -4.59 -13.51 10.45
N ILE A 111 -4.95 -12.40 9.79
CA ILE A 111 -4.43 -12.08 8.46
C ILE A 111 -2.91 -11.92 8.50
N VAL A 112 -2.39 -11.19 9.49
CA VAL A 112 -0.95 -10.99 9.65
C VAL A 112 -0.25 -12.34 9.83
N GLY A 113 -0.81 -13.23 10.63
CA GLY A 113 -0.23 -14.55 10.84
C GLY A 113 -0.20 -15.39 9.57
N VAL A 114 -1.30 -15.40 8.80
CA VAL A 114 -1.38 -16.17 7.57
C VAL A 114 -0.44 -15.58 6.51
N MET A 115 -0.44 -14.27 6.34
CA MET A 115 0.43 -13.59 5.37
C MET A 115 1.90 -13.78 5.71
N GLY A 116 2.25 -13.71 6.99
CA GLY A 116 3.62 -13.93 7.42
C GLY A 116 4.09 -15.34 7.11
N TYR A 117 3.23 -16.32 7.32
CA TYR A 117 3.53 -17.71 6.97
C TYR A 117 3.70 -17.87 5.46
N ALA A 118 2.80 -17.31 4.68
CA ALA A 118 2.87 -17.39 3.22
C ALA A 118 4.13 -16.74 2.67
N ALA A 119 4.59 -15.64 3.29
CA ALA A 119 5.78 -14.94 2.85
C ALA A 119 7.08 -15.73 3.12
N VAL A 120 7.04 -16.63 4.10
CA VAL A 120 8.21 -17.48 4.45
C VAL A 120 8.32 -18.68 3.52
N MET A 121 7.20 -19.12 2.96
CA MET A 121 7.18 -20.24 2.03
C MET A 121 7.66 -19.82 0.65
#